data_c88f6015263a048373d4e18a451d96e0
#
_entry.id   c88f6015263a048373d4e18a451d96e0
#
_cell.length_a   1.000
_cell.length_b   1.000
_cell.length_c   1.000
_cell.angle_alpha   90.00
_cell.angle_beta   90.00
_cell.angle_gamma   90.00
#
_symmetry.space_group_name_H-M   'P 1'
#
loop_
_entity.id
_entity.type
_entity.pdbx_description
1 polymer ?
#
loop_
_entity_poly.entity_id
_entity_poly.type
_entity_poly.pdbx_seq_one_letter_code
_entity_poly.pdbx_strand_id
1 'polypeptide(L)'
;MHFVFLFLIGISVAAEPSNEYKLAPNDLLDFRVFQEPELDAVVRVSGDGQAIFPLVGGVPIAGASISEAIELIKSRYRDGYLKNPQVTLTVRSYAKKLFTILGQVQQPGSYDIQGGNEITLLQAVGMAGGYTKIADPGNVTVKRLEEGGERVLKFNAKRMARGDEKTSFLIKAGDVISVGESLF
;
A
#
# COMPACT_ATOMS: atom_id res chain seq x y z
N MET A 1 -15.27 -58.61 -16.99
CA MET A 1 -14.40 -57.57 -17.51
C MET A 1 -14.89 -56.25 -16.93
N HIS A 2 -14.34 -55.85 -15.71
CA HIS A 2 -14.77 -54.66 -14.99
C HIS A 2 -13.83 -53.50 -15.32
N PHE A 3 -14.36 -52.47 -15.96
CA PHE A 3 -13.62 -51.23 -16.25
C PHE A 3 -13.72 -50.30 -15.03
N VAL A 4 -12.62 -50.13 -14.30
CA VAL A 4 -12.51 -49.14 -13.22
C VAL A 4 -12.13 -47.82 -13.87
N PHE A 5 -13.07 -46.87 -13.83
CA PHE A 5 -12.87 -45.48 -14.27
C PHE A 5 -12.25 -44.70 -13.11
N LEU A 6 -10.95 -44.43 -13.20
CA LEU A 6 -10.21 -43.61 -12.23
C LEU A 6 -10.47 -42.12 -12.51
N PHE A 7 -11.26 -41.49 -11.65
CA PHE A 7 -11.55 -40.06 -11.71
C PHE A 7 -10.38 -39.29 -11.08
N LEU A 8 -9.53 -38.68 -11.89
CA LEU A 8 -8.48 -37.76 -11.45
C LEU A 8 -9.12 -36.42 -11.10
N ILE A 9 -9.30 -36.17 -9.79
CA ILE A 9 -9.70 -34.86 -9.28
C ILE A 9 -8.48 -33.95 -9.33
N GLY A 10 -8.44 -33.06 -10.31
CA GLY A 10 -7.44 -31.99 -10.39
C GLY A 10 -7.70 -30.97 -9.28
N ILE A 11 -6.82 -30.94 -8.27
CA ILE A 11 -6.82 -29.88 -7.24
C ILE A 11 -6.24 -28.65 -7.92
N SER A 12 -7.13 -27.71 -8.27
CA SER A 12 -6.74 -26.36 -8.67
C SER A 12 -6.30 -25.63 -7.39
N VAL A 13 -4.99 -25.48 -7.20
CA VAL A 13 -4.43 -24.60 -6.17
C VAL A 13 -4.67 -23.18 -6.66
N ALA A 14 -5.70 -22.53 -6.16
CA ALA A 14 -5.87 -21.09 -6.29
C ALA A 14 -4.69 -20.42 -5.57
N ALA A 15 -3.84 -19.70 -6.30
CA ALA A 15 -2.79 -18.88 -5.72
C ALA A 15 -3.49 -17.81 -4.84
N GLU A 16 -3.23 -17.82 -3.55
CA GLU A 16 -3.63 -16.75 -2.62
C GLU A 16 -3.06 -15.44 -3.16
N PRO A 17 -3.84 -14.33 -3.17
CA PRO A 17 -3.34 -13.03 -3.58
C PRO A 17 -2.21 -12.65 -2.61
N SER A 18 -0.96 -12.72 -3.06
CA SER A 18 0.18 -12.25 -2.31
C SER A 18 -0.04 -10.74 -2.10
N ASN A 19 -0.12 -10.31 -0.85
CA ASN A 19 -0.20 -8.89 -0.48
C ASN A 19 1.20 -8.24 -0.65
N GLU A 20 1.76 -8.42 -1.86
CA GLU A 20 3.09 -7.94 -2.22
C GLU A 20 3.02 -6.43 -2.46
N TYR A 21 3.95 -5.69 -1.85
CA TYR A 21 4.03 -4.25 -2.03
C TYR A 21 4.19 -3.90 -3.51
N LYS A 22 3.38 -2.97 -3.99
CA LYS A 22 3.49 -2.38 -5.33
C LYS A 22 4.16 -1.03 -5.23
N LEU A 23 5.21 -0.83 -6.02
CA LEU A 23 5.98 0.41 -6.09
C LEU A 23 5.06 1.60 -6.42
N ALA A 24 5.21 2.68 -5.68
CA ALA A 24 4.39 3.88 -5.81
C ALA A 24 5.24 5.10 -6.22
N PRO A 25 4.64 6.12 -6.87
CA PRO A 25 5.29 7.40 -7.05
C PRO A 25 5.83 7.96 -5.73
N ASN A 26 7.02 8.55 -5.77
CA ASN A 26 7.83 9.06 -4.65
C ASN A 26 8.55 8.00 -3.81
N ASP A 27 8.44 6.71 -4.08
CA ASP A 27 9.32 5.72 -3.47
C ASP A 27 10.77 6.01 -3.83
N LEU A 28 11.66 5.83 -2.86
CA LEU A 28 13.11 5.95 -3.04
C LEU A 28 13.71 4.55 -2.99
N LEU A 29 14.48 4.20 -4.01
CA LEU A 29 15.00 2.86 -4.24
C LEU A 29 16.52 2.87 -4.25
N ASP A 30 17.15 1.90 -3.59
CA ASP A 30 18.57 1.57 -3.79
C ASP A 30 18.66 0.56 -4.94
N PHE A 31 19.33 0.95 -5.99
CA PHE A 31 19.58 0.15 -7.18
C PHE A 31 21.06 -0.23 -7.25
N ARG A 32 21.35 -1.52 -7.47
CA ARG A 32 22.72 -2.03 -7.61
C ARG A 32 22.81 -3.06 -8.71
N VAL A 33 23.95 -3.06 -9.40
CA VAL A 33 24.27 -4.04 -10.42
C VAL A 33 25.56 -4.77 -10.04
N PHE A 34 25.47 -6.09 -9.92
CA PHE A 34 26.62 -6.90 -9.52
C PHE A 34 27.78 -6.74 -10.52
N GLN A 35 28.98 -6.47 -10.01
CA GLN A 35 30.23 -6.20 -10.75
C GLN A 35 30.23 -4.92 -11.59
N GLU A 36 29.22 -4.03 -11.46
CA GLU A 36 29.15 -2.75 -12.17
C GLU A 36 28.84 -1.61 -11.17
N PRO A 37 29.74 -1.32 -10.22
CA PRO A 37 29.46 -0.36 -9.15
C PRO A 37 29.23 1.08 -9.64
N GLU A 38 29.70 1.42 -10.83
CA GLU A 38 29.43 2.73 -11.48
C GLU A 38 27.95 2.89 -11.90
N LEU A 39 27.19 1.80 -11.94
CA LEU A 39 25.74 1.82 -12.22
C LEU A 39 24.90 1.89 -10.94
N ASP A 40 25.53 1.73 -9.76
CA ASP A 40 24.82 1.82 -8.49
C ASP A 40 24.23 3.23 -8.30
N ALA A 41 22.96 3.31 -7.96
CA ALA A 41 22.27 4.58 -7.83
C ALA A 41 21.15 4.53 -6.81
N VAL A 42 20.84 5.68 -6.22
CA VAL A 42 19.59 5.90 -5.49
C VAL A 42 18.62 6.57 -6.43
N VAL A 43 17.54 5.88 -6.76
CA VAL A 43 16.56 6.35 -7.74
C VAL A 43 15.22 6.61 -7.07
N ARG A 44 14.49 7.63 -7.55
CA ARG A 44 13.15 7.94 -7.09
C ARG A 44 12.14 7.62 -8.19
N VAL A 45 11.05 6.99 -7.80
CA VAL A 45 9.89 6.85 -8.70
C VAL A 45 9.23 8.22 -8.86
N SER A 46 9.20 8.75 -10.06
CA SER A 46 8.61 10.06 -10.39
C SER A 46 7.07 10.01 -10.37
N GLY A 47 6.43 11.17 -10.44
CA GLY A 47 4.97 11.27 -10.40
C GLY A 47 4.26 10.60 -11.59
N ASP A 48 4.95 10.45 -12.73
CA ASP A 48 4.49 9.73 -13.92
C ASP A 48 4.71 8.20 -13.84
N GLY A 49 5.24 7.71 -12.71
CA GLY A 49 5.46 6.29 -12.46
C GLY A 49 6.75 5.72 -13.00
N GLN A 50 7.66 6.55 -13.53
CA GLN A 50 8.96 6.09 -14.03
C GLN A 50 10.06 6.28 -12.98
N ALA A 51 11.12 5.46 -13.05
CA ALA A 51 12.38 5.74 -12.37
C ALA A 51 13.52 5.77 -13.39
N ILE A 52 14.47 6.69 -13.20
CA ILE A 52 15.60 6.89 -14.12
C ILE A 52 16.79 6.09 -13.65
N PHE A 53 17.23 5.14 -14.46
CA PHE A 53 18.40 4.30 -14.19
C PHE A 53 19.57 4.69 -15.10
N PRO A 54 20.83 4.57 -14.62
CA PRO A 54 22.01 4.82 -15.42
C PRO A 54 21.97 4.04 -16.74
N LEU A 55 22.44 4.61 -17.82
CA LEU A 55 22.51 4.09 -19.20
C LEU A 55 21.14 3.83 -19.87
N VAL A 56 20.18 3.23 -19.17
CA VAL A 56 18.89 2.79 -19.79
C VAL A 56 17.77 3.83 -19.68
N GLY A 57 17.97 4.91 -18.89
CA GLY A 57 17.00 6.00 -18.77
C GLY A 57 15.76 5.63 -17.96
N GLY A 58 14.59 6.18 -18.36
CA GLY A 58 13.32 5.98 -17.66
C GLY A 58 12.73 4.59 -17.88
N VAL A 59 12.40 3.91 -16.78
CA VAL A 59 11.69 2.62 -16.77
C VAL A 59 10.40 2.77 -15.97
N PRO A 60 9.21 2.44 -16.55
CA PRO A 60 7.95 2.51 -15.82
C PRO A 60 7.85 1.33 -14.84
N ILE A 61 7.93 1.65 -13.55
CA ILE A 61 7.95 0.64 -12.46
C ILE A 61 6.84 0.86 -11.42
N ALA A 62 6.12 1.97 -11.46
CA ALA A 62 4.98 2.17 -10.56
C ALA A 62 3.89 1.13 -10.82
N GLY A 63 3.30 0.60 -9.73
CA GLY A 63 2.32 -0.50 -9.79
C GLY A 63 2.91 -1.90 -9.96
N ALA A 64 4.20 -2.01 -10.28
CA ALA A 64 4.91 -3.28 -10.29
C ALA A 64 5.37 -3.70 -8.88
N SER A 65 5.47 -4.99 -8.63
CA SER A 65 6.21 -5.50 -7.48
C SER A 65 7.71 -5.29 -7.66
N ILE A 66 8.50 -5.45 -6.59
CA ILE A 66 9.95 -5.36 -6.67
C ILE A 66 10.50 -6.39 -7.66
N SER A 67 9.97 -7.61 -7.65
CA SER A 67 10.38 -8.70 -8.54
C SER A 67 10.08 -8.37 -10.01
N GLU A 68 8.89 -7.87 -10.30
CA GLU A 68 8.49 -7.43 -11.64
C GLU A 68 9.35 -6.25 -12.12
N ALA A 69 9.62 -5.27 -11.25
CA ALA A 69 10.47 -4.13 -11.57
C ALA A 69 11.92 -4.57 -11.90
N ILE A 70 12.48 -5.51 -11.14
CA ILE A 70 13.80 -6.08 -11.42
C ILE A 70 13.85 -6.68 -12.83
N GLU A 71 12.85 -7.47 -13.24
CA GLU A 71 12.82 -8.07 -14.56
C GLU A 71 12.64 -7.02 -15.68
N LEU A 72 11.83 -5.98 -15.46
CA LEU A 72 11.72 -4.86 -16.39
C LEU A 72 13.07 -4.15 -16.58
N ILE A 73 13.77 -3.86 -15.49
CA ILE A 73 15.09 -3.22 -15.50
C ILE A 73 16.11 -4.12 -16.21
N LYS A 74 16.18 -5.40 -15.85
CA LYS A 74 17.08 -6.36 -16.50
C LYS A 74 16.85 -6.45 -18.01
N SER A 75 15.60 -6.43 -18.46
CA SER A 75 15.29 -6.47 -19.90
C SER A 75 15.87 -5.26 -20.63
N ARG A 76 15.79 -4.05 -20.02
CA ARG A 76 16.39 -2.83 -20.58
C ARG A 76 17.91 -2.89 -20.66
N TYR A 77 18.57 -3.41 -19.61
CA TYR A 77 20.03 -3.59 -19.62
C TYR A 77 20.51 -4.64 -20.62
N ARG A 78 19.74 -5.74 -20.86
CA ARG A 78 20.05 -6.73 -21.88
C ARG A 78 19.98 -6.18 -23.31
N ASP A 79 19.24 -5.10 -23.52
CA ASP A 79 19.08 -4.45 -24.81
C ASP A 79 20.29 -3.56 -25.15
N GLY A 80 21.45 -4.22 -25.35
CA GLY A 80 22.68 -3.60 -25.84
C GLY A 80 23.67 -3.09 -24.80
N TYR A 81 23.39 -3.19 -23.49
CA TYR A 81 24.29 -2.68 -22.44
C TYR A 81 25.03 -3.79 -21.68
N LEU A 82 24.31 -4.80 -21.17
CA LEU A 82 24.89 -5.88 -20.38
C LEU A 82 24.37 -7.26 -20.87
N LYS A 83 25.28 -8.22 -20.97
CA LYS A 83 24.91 -9.59 -21.43
C LYS A 83 24.07 -10.35 -20.40
N ASN A 84 24.42 -10.25 -19.13
CA ASN A 84 23.74 -10.96 -18.03
C ASN A 84 23.65 -10.10 -16.77
N PRO A 85 22.82 -9.05 -16.76
CA PRO A 85 22.70 -8.13 -15.62
C PRO A 85 22.15 -8.86 -14.39
N GLN A 86 22.88 -8.77 -13.27
CA GLN A 86 22.41 -9.19 -11.95
C GLN A 86 22.03 -7.94 -11.18
N VAL A 87 20.72 -7.67 -11.10
CA VAL A 87 20.16 -6.44 -10.52
C VAL A 87 19.59 -6.74 -9.12
N THR A 88 19.94 -5.88 -8.18
CA THR A 88 19.31 -5.80 -6.85
C THR A 88 18.57 -4.48 -6.74
N LEU A 89 17.31 -4.54 -6.31
CA LEU A 89 16.46 -3.38 -6.07
C LEU A 89 15.84 -3.50 -4.68
N THR A 90 16.03 -2.49 -3.83
CA THR A 90 15.44 -2.46 -2.49
C THR A 90 14.78 -1.11 -2.23
N VAL A 91 13.67 -1.11 -1.50
CA VAL A 91 13.02 0.14 -1.12
C VAL A 91 13.77 0.75 0.06
N ARG A 92 14.41 1.89 -0.17
CA ARG A 92 15.11 2.68 0.85
C ARG A 92 14.14 3.48 1.69
N SER A 93 13.12 4.06 1.05
CA SER A 93 12.07 4.82 1.72
C SER A 93 10.78 4.74 0.92
N TYR A 94 9.71 4.36 1.58
CA TYR A 94 8.37 4.35 0.97
C TYR A 94 7.81 5.76 0.84
N ALA A 95 7.00 6.00 -0.18
CA ALA A 95 6.20 7.20 -0.31
C ALA A 95 5.30 7.37 0.92
N LYS A 96 5.31 8.56 1.53
CA LYS A 96 4.44 8.84 2.68
C LYS A 96 2.98 8.82 2.24
N LYS A 97 2.21 7.94 2.83
CA LYS A 97 0.75 7.82 2.65
C LYS A 97 0.08 8.35 3.91
N LEU A 98 -0.29 9.62 3.91
CA LEU A 98 -0.88 10.27 5.09
C LEU A 98 -2.40 10.15 5.08
N PHE A 99 -2.99 9.98 6.25
CA PHE A 99 -4.39 10.24 6.55
C PHE A 99 -4.48 11.22 7.72
N THR A 100 -5.61 11.87 7.90
CA THR A 100 -5.81 12.87 8.96
C THR A 100 -6.93 12.45 9.88
N ILE A 101 -6.73 12.61 11.19
CA ILE A 101 -7.78 12.39 12.21
C ILE A 101 -8.05 13.70 12.93
N LEU A 102 -9.33 14.05 13.02
CA LEU A 102 -9.84 15.27 13.65
C LEU A 102 -10.94 14.94 14.67
N GLY A 103 -11.28 15.92 15.51
CA GLY A 103 -12.36 15.81 16.48
C GLY A 103 -11.93 15.15 17.79
N GLN A 104 -12.81 14.33 18.36
CA GLN A 104 -12.69 13.85 19.74
C GLN A 104 -11.79 12.59 19.86
N VAL A 105 -10.51 12.76 19.50
CA VAL A 105 -9.42 11.81 19.74
C VAL A 105 -8.34 12.44 20.61
N GLN A 106 -7.50 11.64 21.28
CA GLN A 106 -6.48 12.15 22.19
C GLN A 106 -5.44 13.04 21.50
N GLN A 107 -5.04 12.65 20.28
CA GLN A 107 -4.02 13.34 19.49
C GLN A 107 -4.53 13.54 18.05
N PRO A 108 -5.30 14.61 17.78
CA PRO A 108 -5.68 14.97 16.43
C PRO A 108 -4.44 15.31 15.58
N GLY A 109 -4.41 14.90 14.31
CA GLY A 109 -3.26 15.17 13.44
C GLY A 109 -3.25 14.32 12.20
N SER A 110 -2.14 14.41 11.43
CA SER A 110 -1.89 13.59 10.26
C SER A 110 -0.94 12.45 10.60
N TYR A 111 -1.26 11.25 10.15
CA TYR A 111 -0.55 10.01 10.46
C TYR A 111 -0.12 9.33 9.18
N ASP A 112 1.03 8.66 9.23
CA ASP A 112 1.61 7.94 8.10
C ASP A 112 1.19 6.46 8.12
N ILE A 113 0.73 5.97 6.97
CA ILE A 113 0.50 4.54 6.72
C ILE A 113 1.82 3.94 6.27
N GLN A 114 2.60 3.39 7.21
CA GLN A 114 3.95 2.91 6.95
C GLN A 114 3.98 1.64 6.07
N GLY A 115 4.93 1.59 5.16
CA GLY A 115 5.40 0.36 4.52
C GLY A 115 4.38 -0.40 3.66
N GLY A 116 3.36 0.27 3.13
CA GLY A 116 2.32 -0.39 2.34
C GLY A 116 1.35 -1.23 3.16
N ASN A 117 1.42 -1.16 4.49
CA ASN A 117 0.47 -1.83 5.37
C ASN A 117 -0.94 -1.28 5.16
N GLU A 118 -1.92 -2.16 5.28
CA GLU A 118 -3.32 -1.78 5.38
C GLU A 118 -3.66 -1.50 6.84
N ILE A 119 -4.28 -0.37 7.13
CA ILE A 119 -4.77 -0.03 8.46
C ILE A 119 -6.29 0.12 8.45
N THR A 120 -6.92 -0.41 9.48
CA THR A 120 -8.37 -0.28 9.67
C THR A 120 -8.71 1.04 10.36
N LEU A 121 -9.98 1.46 10.27
CA LEU A 121 -10.48 2.64 10.98
C LEU A 121 -10.21 2.58 12.50
N LEU A 122 -10.37 1.40 13.12
CA LEU A 122 -10.11 1.26 14.56
C LEU A 122 -8.63 1.38 14.90
N GLN A 123 -7.75 0.84 14.07
CA GLN A 123 -6.30 1.01 14.24
C GLN A 123 -5.89 2.47 14.04
N ALA A 124 -6.47 3.17 13.07
CA ALA A 124 -6.21 4.59 12.85
C ALA A 124 -6.58 5.44 14.07
N VAL A 125 -7.73 5.17 14.70
CA VAL A 125 -8.11 5.83 15.97
C VAL A 125 -7.15 5.45 17.09
N GLY A 126 -6.70 4.20 17.16
CA GLY A 126 -5.68 3.76 18.11
C GLY A 126 -4.36 4.52 17.98
N MET A 127 -3.90 4.79 16.74
CA MET A 127 -2.71 5.60 16.45
C MET A 127 -2.84 7.04 16.99
N ALA A 128 -4.07 7.60 17.00
CA ALA A 128 -4.37 8.90 17.58
C ALA A 128 -4.57 8.87 19.11
N GLY A 129 -4.14 7.78 19.78
CA GLY A 129 -4.25 7.62 21.24
C GLY A 129 -5.64 7.24 21.73
N GLY A 130 -6.57 6.91 20.82
CA GLY A 130 -7.95 6.56 21.14
C GLY A 130 -8.87 7.76 21.29
N TYR A 131 -10.06 7.50 21.80
CA TYR A 131 -11.13 8.47 21.99
C TYR A 131 -10.91 9.36 23.23
N THR A 132 -11.40 10.60 23.21
CA THR A 132 -11.52 11.43 24.41
C THR A 132 -12.71 10.96 25.25
N LYS A 133 -12.82 11.51 26.51
CA LYS A 133 -13.94 11.19 27.41
C LYS A 133 -15.31 11.64 26.88
N ILE A 134 -15.32 12.65 26.01
CA ILE A 134 -16.55 13.24 25.43
C ILE A 134 -16.77 12.81 23.99
N ALA A 135 -15.98 11.88 23.47
CA ALA A 135 -16.15 11.38 22.12
C ALA A 135 -17.46 10.58 21.96
N ASP A 136 -18.03 10.64 20.77
CA ASP A 136 -19.06 9.71 20.32
C ASP A 136 -18.51 8.72 19.30
N PRO A 137 -18.03 7.53 19.73
CA PRO A 137 -17.57 6.49 18.80
C PRO A 137 -18.69 5.93 17.91
N GLY A 138 -19.95 6.21 18.22
CA GLY A 138 -21.09 5.89 17.37
C GLY A 138 -21.21 6.77 16.13
N ASN A 139 -20.52 7.91 16.12
CA ASN A 139 -20.59 8.93 15.07
C ASN A 139 -19.18 9.27 14.55
N VAL A 140 -18.58 8.33 13.81
CA VAL A 140 -17.30 8.52 13.13
C VAL A 140 -17.55 8.69 11.64
N THR A 141 -16.98 9.74 11.06
CA THR A 141 -17.12 10.04 9.63
C THR A 141 -15.76 9.93 8.95
N VAL A 142 -15.71 9.29 7.79
CA VAL A 142 -14.54 9.27 6.92
C VAL A 142 -14.89 9.97 5.61
N LYS A 143 -14.14 11.02 5.29
CA LYS A 143 -14.20 11.71 4.01
C LYS A 143 -13.06 11.20 3.13
N ARG A 144 -13.41 10.76 1.92
CA ARG A 144 -12.48 10.23 0.93
C ARG A 144 -12.70 10.95 -0.39
N LEU A 145 -11.60 11.42 -0.98
CA LEU A 145 -11.65 11.95 -2.34
C LEU A 145 -11.52 10.78 -3.32
N GLU A 146 -12.54 10.59 -4.18
CA GLU A 146 -12.56 9.61 -5.25
C GLU A 146 -12.69 10.33 -6.61
N GLU A 147 -12.52 9.63 -7.73
CA GLU A 147 -12.58 10.23 -9.09
C GLU A 147 -13.92 10.96 -9.36
N GLY A 148 -14.99 10.60 -8.68
CA GLY A 148 -16.33 11.22 -8.77
C GLY A 148 -16.58 12.37 -7.78
N GLY A 149 -15.60 12.76 -6.95
CA GLY A 149 -15.73 13.81 -5.94
C GLY A 149 -15.54 13.30 -4.51
N GLU A 150 -15.88 14.15 -3.52
CA GLU A 150 -15.79 13.82 -2.10
C GLU A 150 -16.90 12.84 -1.68
N ARG A 151 -16.52 11.70 -1.13
CA ARG A 151 -17.42 10.70 -0.56
C ARG A 151 -17.35 10.76 0.97
N VAL A 152 -18.50 10.88 1.61
CA VAL A 152 -18.65 10.89 3.06
C VAL A 152 -19.24 9.56 3.53
N LEU A 153 -18.48 8.83 4.34
CA LEU A 153 -18.86 7.53 4.90
C LEU A 153 -19.04 7.68 6.41
N LYS A 154 -20.15 7.16 6.95
CA LYS A 154 -20.43 7.19 8.39
C LYS A 154 -20.29 5.79 8.97
N PHE A 155 -19.65 5.71 10.13
CA PHE A 155 -19.37 4.47 10.84
C PHE A 155 -19.77 4.54 12.29
N ASN A 156 -20.25 3.43 12.83
CA ASN A 156 -20.39 3.23 14.25
C ASN A 156 -19.22 2.39 14.78
N ALA A 157 -18.13 3.06 15.13
CA ALA A 157 -16.91 2.39 15.57
C ALA A 157 -17.11 1.61 16.90
N LYS A 158 -18.10 1.97 17.71
CA LYS A 158 -18.48 1.22 18.92
C LYS A 158 -19.05 -0.16 18.56
N ARG A 159 -19.88 -0.26 17.52
CA ARG A 159 -20.41 -1.53 17.01
C ARG A 159 -19.34 -2.34 16.29
N MET A 160 -18.50 -1.67 15.49
CA MET A 160 -17.37 -2.30 14.84
C MET A 160 -16.40 -2.95 15.84
N ALA A 161 -16.08 -2.28 16.94
CA ALA A 161 -15.22 -2.82 18.01
C ALA A 161 -15.81 -4.02 18.74
N ARG A 162 -17.15 -4.21 18.70
CA ARG A 162 -17.85 -5.38 19.28
C ARG A 162 -17.99 -6.53 18.30
N GLY A 163 -17.67 -6.33 17.01
CA GLY A 163 -17.87 -7.31 15.97
C GLY A 163 -19.29 -7.34 15.39
N ASP A 164 -20.15 -6.40 15.75
CA ASP A 164 -21.57 -6.33 15.29
C ASP A 164 -21.71 -5.79 13.87
N GLU A 165 -20.68 -5.19 13.31
CA GLU A 165 -20.60 -4.68 11.93
C GLU A 165 -19.34 -5.21 11.25
N LYS A 166 -19.31 -5.21 9.90
CA LYS A 166 -18.10 -5.55 9.14
C LYS A 166 -16.93 -4.71 9.65
N THR A 167 -16.03 -5.35 10.36
CA THR A 167 -15.03 -4.73 11.24
C THR A 167 -13.86 -4.10 10.51
N SER A 168 -13.69 -4.33 9.22
CA SER A 168 -12.49 -3.94 8.47
C SER A 168 -12.80 -2.90 7.40
N PHE A 169 -13.04 -1.64 7.81
CA PHE A 169 -12.93 -0.54 6.86
C PHE A 169 -11.48 -0.08 6.79
N LEU A 170 -10.89 -0.21 5.60
CA LEU A 170 -9.49 0.16 5.34
C LEU A 170 -9.36 1.65 5.04
N ILE A 171 -8.46 2.30 5.75
CA ILE A 171 -8.08 3.70 5.55
C ILE A 171 -7.11 3.80 4.38
N LYS A 172 -7.33 4.79 3.53
CA LYS A 172 -6.47 5.12 2.39
C LYS A 172 -5.75 6.44 2.60
N ALA A 173 -4.69 6.65 1.84
CA ALA A 173 -4.02 7.95 1.76
C ALA A 173 -5.02 9.04 1.34
N GLY A 174 -4.96 10.19 2.02
CA GLY A 174 -5.86 11.32 1.78
C GLY A 174 -7.19 11.25 2.56
N ASP A 175 -7.50 10.14 3.25
CA ASP A 175 -8.70 10.08 4.07
C ASP A 175 -8.65 11.08 5.23
N VAL A 176 -9.79 11.69 5.52
CA VAL A 176 -10.00 12.54 6.69
C VAL A 176 -11.04 11.88 7.59
N ILE A 177 -10.59 11.45 8.75
CA ILE A 177 -11.43 10.82 9.78
C ILE A 177 -11.86 11.93 10.76
N SER A 178 -13.16 12.03 11.04
CA SER A 178 -13.69 12.96 12.04
C SER A 178 -14.49 12.18 13.09
N VAL A 179 -14.10 12.34 14.35
CA VAL A 179 -14.81 11.73 15.49
C VAL A 179 -15.70 12.79 16.13
N GLY A 180 -16.98 12.47 16.20
CA GLY A 180 -18.00 13.36 16.79
C GLY A 180 -17.85 13.49 18.30
N GLU A 181 -18.55 14.48 18.85
CA GLU A 181 -18.71 14.71 20.28
C GLU A 181 -20.06 14.16 20.75
N SER A 182 -20.05 13.52 21.93
CA SER A 182 -21.28 13.12 22.61
C SER A 182 -21.96 14.35 23.23
N LEU A 183 -23.20 14.55 22.91
CA LEU A 183 -23.99 15.70 23.44
C LEU A 183 -24.50 15.48 24.86
N PHE A 184 -24.24 14.30 25.48
CA PHE A 184 -24.74 13.91 26.80
C PHE A 184 -23.74 13.01 27.54
#